data_bb061c3dda5e1694fa0e9b21772a58f2
#
_entry.id   bb061c3dda5e1694fa0e9b21772a58f2
#
_cell.length_a   1.000
_cell.length_b   1.000
_cell.length_c   1.000
_cell.angle_alpha   90.00
_cell.angle_beta   90.00
_cell.angle_gamma   90.00
#
_symmetry.space_group_name_H-M   'P 1'
#
loop_
_entity.id
_entity.type
_entity.pdbx_description
1 polymer ?
#
loop_
_entity_poly.entity_id
_entity_poly.type
_entity_poly.pdbx_seq_one_letter_code
_entity_poly.pdbx_strand_id
1 'polypeptide(L)'
;MKRSSGILMHITSLPSPYGIGSMGKSAFDFIDFLKKAGQTYWQILPINPPGYGDSPYQAFSTFAGNPYLIDLDQLVQNGWLKQEELDRVSWGSREDQVDFSTMYDQRLRVLHLAWSRFHKAQAGGYAEYLEQQKSWLDEYVLFMAVKAYYNDGPWTQWPLDIRMHQPEAMARYREQLRDEIDFQSFLQFCFHTQWQRLRAYAHENGIQIIGDIPIYVPLDSADVWSHPENFQLTRTRRPRVVAGCPPDGFNANGQYWGNPIYDWERMEQDGFSWWMRRLRAAGENFDVVRIDHFRGIESYWAIPAVNRTARKGEWIQGPGMKLIRAIRENCPDTDFIAEDLGFLTPEVQKLVKESGFPGMKVLEFAFDPREPSNYLPDRYPENCICYTGTHDNETLIQWCEGLDAECDVYAREYLGISAADDLADAIIEAGMQSRAQLFIMQMQDYLRLGKEARMNEPGRLLPSNWRWRMLPGAANDALAAKIAGLTARANRV
;
A
#
# COMPACT_ATOMS: atom_id res chain seq x y z
N MET A 1 8.75 11.48 15.03
CA MET A 1 8.68 12.33 13.78
C MET A 1 8.80 13.82 14.14
N LYS A 2 9.42 14.65 13.28
CA LYS A 2 9.42 16.12 13.40
C LYS A 2 8.20 16.72 12.70
N ARG A 3 7.84 18.00 12.99
CA ARG A 3 6.86 18.74 12.20
C ARG A 3 7.36 18.91 10.77
N SER A 4 6.68 18.33 9.80
CA SER A 4 7.13 18.27 8.40
C SER A 4 5.98 18.01 7.44
N SER A 5 6.28 17.86 6.16
CA SER A 5 5.31 17.50 5.12
C SER A 5 5.86 16.45 4.16
N GLY A 6 4.95 15.83 3.41
CA GLY A 6 5.27 14.82 2.42
C GLY A 6 4.20 14.72 1.33
N ILE A 7 4.50 13.89 0.34
CA ILE A 7 3.60 13.63 -0.80
C ILE A 7 3.23 12.15 -0.85
N LEU A 8 1.93 11.89 -1.01
CA LEU A 8 1.41 10.56 -1.33
C LEU A 8 1.44 10.37 -2.85
N MET A 9 2.27 9.43 -3.31
CA MET A 9 2.41 9.09 -4.72
C MET A 9 2.87 7.65 -4.85
N HIS A 10 2.02 6.76 -5.35
CA HIS A 10 2.42 5.36 -5.52
C HIS A 10 3.40 5.20 -6.69
N ILE A 11 4.31 4.23 -6.60
CA ILE A 11 5.35 3.99 -7.61
C ILE A 11 4.73 3.67 -8.98
N THR A 12 3.63 2.90 -9.02
CA THR A 12 2.92 2.58 -10.29
C THR A 12 2.45 3.82 -11.03
N SER A 13 2.21 4.92 -10.30
CA SER A 13 1.72 6.19 -10.84
C SER A 13 2.82 7.12 -11.36
N LEU A 14 4.09 6.75 -11.24
CA LEU A 14 5.20 7.50 -11.83
C LEU A 14 5.22 7.36 -13.36
N PRO A 15 5.71 8.38 -14.09
CA PRO A 15 5.92 8.28 -15.53
C PRO A 15 6.86 7.14 -15.88
N SER A 16 6.58 6.45 -16.99
CA SER A 16 7.45 5.40 -17.51
C SER A 16 7.12 5.10 -18.97
N PRO A 17 8.08 4.80 -19.84
CA PRO A 17 7.82 4.36 -21.20
C PRO A 17 7.25 2.94 -21.27
N TYR A 18 7.29 2.19 -20.14
CA TYR A 18 6.92 0.78 -20.09
C TYR A 18 5.55 0.53 -19.44
N GLY A 19 4.62 1.46 -19.56
CA GLY A 19 3.20 1.30 -19.24
C GLY A 19 2.82 1.32 -17.75
N ILE A 20 3.79 1.26 -16.85
CA ILE A 20 3.61 1.33 -15.39
C ILE A 20 4.85 2.00 -14.77
N GLY A 21 4.67 2.79 -13.73
CA GLY A 21 5.79 3.34 -12.97
C GLY A 21 6.66 2.25 -12.35
N SER A 22 7.96 2.48 -12.28
CA SER A 22 8.95 1.53 -11.79
C SER A 22 9.99 2.19 -10.89
N MET A 23 10.86 1.38 -10.28
CA MET A 23 12.00 1.83 -9.46
C MET A 23 13.18 2.36 -10.31
N GLY A 24 12.85 2.94 -11.48
CA GLY A 24 13.81 3.49 -12.44
C GLY A 24 13.96 5.00 -12.34
N LYS A 25 14.45 5.59 -13.44
CA LYS A 25 14.78 7.02 -13.51
C LYS A 25 13.70 7.94 -12.93
N SER A 26 12.43 7.71 -13.23
CA SER A 26 11.34 8.58 -12.75
C SER A 26 11.17 8.54 -11.23
N ALA A 27 11.52 7.44 -10.58
CA ALA A 27 11.48 7.36 -9.11
C ALA A 27 12.62 8.18 -8.48
N PHE A 28 13.81 8.15 -9.07
CA PHE A 28 14.94 9.00 -8.66
C PHE A 28 14.64 10.48 -8.92
N ASP A 29 14.13 10.82 -10.10
CA ASP A 29 13.71 12.18 -10.44
C ASP A 29 12.61 12.71 -9.47
N PHE A 30 11.72 11.81 -9.01
CA PHE A 30 10.69 12.19 -8.04
C PHE A 30 11.27 12.46 -6.65
N ILE A 31 12.31 11.74 -6.22
CA ILE A 31 13.04 12.05 -4.99
C ILE A 31 13.72 13.44 -5.11
N ASP A 32 14.33 13.75 -6.25
CA ASP A 32 14.91 15.07 -6.50
C ASP A 32 13.85 16.18 -6.48
N PHE A 33 12.67 15.90 -7.03
CA PHE A 33 11.52 16.81 -6.97
C PHE A 33 11.07 17.05 -5.52
N LEU A 34 10.92 15.98 -4.71
CA LEU A 34 10.54 16.08 -3.30
C LEU A 34 11.53 16.96 -2.52
N LYS A 35 12.83 16.74 -2.73
CA LYS A 35 13.87 17.56 -2.11
C LYS A 35 13.75 19.04 -2.49
N LYS A 36 13.59 19.34 -3.79
CA LYS A 36 13.39 20.72 -4.28
C LYS A 36 12.11 21.35 -3.74
N ALA A 37 11.07 20.54 -3.54
CA ALA A 37 9.78 20.94 -2.97
C ALA A 37 9.81 21.09 -1.44
N GLY A 38 10.96 20.90 -0.78
CA GLY A 38 11.10 20.99 0.67
C GLY A 38 10.34 19.92 1.44
N GLN A 39 10.07 18.76 0.79
CA GLN A 39 9.38 17.65 1.42
C GLN A 39 10.37 16.74 2.15
N THR A 40 9.89 16.08 3.20
CA THR A 40 10.69 15.15 4.01
C THR A 40 10.22 13.71 3.84
N TYR A 41 8.96 13.52 3.43
CA TYR A 41 8.36 12.20 3.32
C TYR A 41 7.80 11.93 1.91
N TRP A 42 8.04 10.71 1.45
CA TRP A 42 7.35 10.09 0.32
C TRP A 42 6.47 8.95 0.84
N GLN A 43 5.15 9.11 0.79
CA GLN A 43 4.22 8.04 1.12
C GLN A 43 3.84 7.25 -0.11
N ILE A 44 3.90 5.93 -0.01
CA ILE A 44 3.52 4.98 -1.06
C ILE A 44 2.48 3.98 -0.54
N LEU A 45 1.77 3.34 -1.46
CA LEU A 45 0.87 2.23 -1.17
C LEU A 45 1.67 0.92 -1.04
N PRO A 46 1.04 -0.21 -0.64
CA PRO A 46 1.73 -1.49 -0.53
C PRO A 46 2.45 -1.85 -1.83
N ILE A 47 3.71 -2.29 -1.71
CA ILE A 47 4.59 -2.65 -2.84
C ILE A 47 4.69 -4.16 -3.04
N ASN A 48 3.71 -4.90 -2.55
CA ASN A 48 3.63 -6.35 -2.64
C ASN A 48 3.01 -6.80 -3.98
N PRO A 49 3.21 -8.06 -4.42
CA PRO A 49 2.71 -8.56 -5.70
C PRO A 49 1.18 -8.53 -5.71
N PRO A 50 0.52 -7.73 -6.58
CA PRO A 50 -0.92 -7.59 -6.57
C PRO A 50 -1.61 -8.89 -7.03
N GLY A 51 -2.73 -9.17 -6.39
CA GLY A 51 -3.62 -10.27 -6.74
C GLY A 51 -4.87 -9.78 -7.45
N TYR A 52 -6.03 -10.22 -6.98
CA TYR A 52 -7.31 -9.92 -7.58
C TYR A 52 -7.65 -8.43 -7.58
N GLY A 53 -8.11 -7.92 -8.72
CA GLY A 53 -8.64 -6.55 -8.87
C GLY A 53 -7.58 -5.45 -8.96
N ASP A 54 -6.33 -5.81 -9.29
CA ASP A 54 -5.19 -4.88 -9.44
C ASP A 54 -4.84 -4.09 -8.16
N SER A 55 -5.51 -4.41 -7.05
CA SER A 55 -5.36 -3.70 -5.78
C SER A 55 -4.04 -4.05 -5.08
N PRO A 56 -3.24 -3.06 -4.67
CA PRO A 56 -2.03 -3.31 -3.87
C PRO A 56 -2.35 -3.89 -2.48
N TYR A 57 -3.61 -3.78 -2.01
CA TYR A 57 -4.06 -4.34 -0.73
C TYR A 57 -4.48 -5.81 -0.81
N GLN A 58 -4.54 -6.39 -2.02
CA GLN A 58 -4.86 -7.79 -2.28
C GLN A 58 -3.62 -8.50 -2.83
N ALA A 59 -2.60 -8.66 -1.98
CA ALA A 59 -1.30 -9.19 -2.39
C ALA A 59 -1.17 -10.71 -2.19
N PHE A 60 -0.40 -11.38 -3.06
CA PHE A 60 -0.05 -12.81 -2.92
C PHE A 60 0.92 -13.11 -1.79
N SER A 61 1.59 -12.10 -1.25
CA SER A 61 2.46 -12.20 -0.09
C SER A 61 2.63 -10.85 0.58
N THR A 62 2.71 -10.84 1.90
CA THR A 62 3.03 -9.65 2.70
C THR A 62 4.54 -9.35 2.80
N PHE A 63 5.39 -10.28 2.31
CA PHE A 63 6.84 -10.15 2.34
C PHE A 63 7.44 -9.84 0.96
N ALA A 64 6.89 -10.45 -0.08
CA ALA A 64 7.42 -10.35 -1.44
C ALA A 64 7.19 -8.97 -2.05
N GLY A 65 8.11 -8.56 -2.94
CA GLY A 65 8.00 -7.34 -3.71
C GLY A 65 7.28 -7.53 -5.04
N ASN A 66 6.59 -6.49 -5.49
CA ASN A 66 5.85 -6.47 -6.75
C ASN A 66 6.78 -6.49 -7.96
N PRO A 67 6.82 -7.57 -8.77
CA PRO A 67 7.72 -7.66 -9.92
C PRO A 67 7.42 -6.63 -11.02
N TYR A 68 6.21 -6.06 -11.05
CA TYR A 68 5.86 -5.02 -12.02
C TYR A 68 6.55 -3.68 -11.75
N LEU A 69 7.12 -3.48 -10.54
CA LEU A 69 7.90 -2.30 -10.19
C LEU A 69 9.38 -2.40 -10.57
N ILE A 70 9.84 -3.58 -11.01
CA ILE A 70 11.23 -3.77 -11.47
C ILE A 70 11.49 -2.85 -12.67
N ASP A 71 12.55 -2.06 -12.60
CA ASP A 71 12.97 -1.20 -13.70
C ASP A 71 13.65 -2.01 -14.80
N LEU A 72 13.14 -1.88 -16.03
CA LEU A 72 13.63 -2.63 -17.18
C LEU A 72 14.92 -2.03 -17.75
N ASP A 73 15.12 -0.71 -17.67
CA ASP A 73 16.36 -0.06 -18.11
C ASP A 73 17.57 -0.54 -17.31
N GLN A 74 17.37 -0.80 -16.00
CA GLN A 74 18.43 -1.41 -15.18
C GLN A 74 18.78 -2.83 -15.66
N LEU A 75 17.79 -3.61 -16.13
CA LEU A 75 18.05 -4.94 -16.70
C LEU A 75 18.79 -4.85 -18.05
N VAL A 76 18.54 -3.80 -18.83
CA VAL A 76 19.33 -3.50 -20.04
C VAL A 76 20.75 -3.14 -19.68
N GLN A 77 20.96 -2.26 -18.70
CA GLN A 77 22.30 -1.89 -18.22
C GLN A 77 23.09 -3.10 -17.69
N ASN A 78 22.41 -4.06 -17.06
CA ASN A 78 23.02 -5.31 -16.58
C ASN A 78 23.31 -6.29 -17.74
N GLY A 79 22.90 -6.00 -18.98
CA GLY A 79 23.08 -6.89 -20.13
C GLY A 79 22.11 -8.08 -20.18
N TRP A 80 21.06 -8.07 -19.35
CA TRP A 80 20.05 -9.14 -19.31
C TRP A 80 18.90 -8.90 -20.29
N LEU A 81 18.73 -7.65 -20.73
CA LEU A 81 17.82 -7.26 -21.81
C LEU A 81 18.56 -6.41 -22.84
N LYS A 82 17.96 -6.26 -24.02
CA LYS A 82 18.37 -5.30 -25.06
C LYS A 82 17.26 -4.28 -25.27
N GLN A 83 17.63 -3.03 -25.56
CA GLN A 83 16.65 -1.97 -25.81
C GLN A 83 15.69 -2.33 -26.93
N GLU A 84 16.18 -2.93 -28.03
CA GLU A 84 15.34 -3.32 -29.18
C GLU A 84 14.27 -4.36 -28.81
N GLU A 85 14.44 -5.11 -27.72
CA GLU A 85 13.44 -6.06 -27.23
C GLU A 85 12.31 -5.34 -26.53
N LEU A 86 12.62 -4.28 -25.79
CA LEU A 86 11.62 -3.43 -25.14
C LEU A 86 10.85 -2.58 -26.15
N ASP A 87 11.53 -2.07 -27.20
CA ASP A 87 10.95 -1.23 -28.25
C ASP A 87 9.92 -1.99 -29.10
N ARG A 88 9.98 -3.32 -29.13
CA ARG A 88 9.03 -4.19 -29.86
C ARG A 88 7.75 -4.50 -29.09
N VAL A 89 7.71 -4.16 -27.82
CA VAL A 89 6.57 -4.46 -26.92
C VAL A 89 5.59 -3.28 -26.94
N SER A 90 4.32 -3.57 -27.08
CA SER A 90 3.27 -2.58 -26.81
C SER A 90 2.98 -2.53 -25.31
N TRP A 91 3.23 -1.39 -24.69
CA TRP A 91 3.07 -1.17 -23.26
C TRP A 91 1.75 -0.49 -22.86
N GLY A 92 0.75 -0.52 -23.73
CA GLY A 92 -0.50 0.19 -23.60
C GLY A 92 -0.57 1.45 -24.45
N SER A 93 -1.76 2.04 -24.55
CA SER A 93 -2.04 3.19 -25.44
C SER A 93 -2.12 4.53 -24.71
N ARG A 94 -2.08 4.54 -23.36
CA ARG A 94 -2.26 5.73 -22.54
C ARG A 94 -1.06 5.96 -21.62
N GLU A 95 -0.57 7.21 -21.59
CA GLU A 95 0.52 7.59 -20.69
C GLU A 95 0.03 7.91 -19.27
N ASP A 96 -1.24 8.29 -19.14
CA ASP A 96 -1.89 8.71 -17.90
C ASP A 96 -2.56 7.57 -17.12
N GLN A 97 -2.49 6.33 -17.62
CA GLN A 97 -3.08 5.16 -16.97
C GLN A 97 -2.24 3.90 -17.18
N VAL A 98 -2.30 3.00 -16.19
CA VAL A 98 -1.79 1.63 -16.31
C VAL A 98 -2.81 0.77 -17.03
N ASP A 99 -2.38 0.05 -18.07
CA ASP A 99 -3.14 -1.06 -18.67
C ASP A 99 -2.64 -2.37 -18.04
N PHE A 100 -3.29 -2.79 -16.96
CA PHE A 100 -2.88 -4.00 -16.22
C PHE A 100 -2.96 -5.27 -17.08
N SER A 101 -3.92 -5.38 -18.00
CA SER A 101 -4.03 -6.54 -18.87
C SER A 101 -2.78 -6.70 -19.75
N THR A 102 -2.32 -5.61 -20.34
CA THR A 102 -1.07 -5.57 -21.10
C THR A 102 0.14 -5.81 -20.19
N MET A 103 0.16 -5.25 -18.97
CA MET A 103 1.27 -5.44 -18.04
C MET A 103 1.45 -6.89 -17.62
N TYR A 104 0.39 -7.57 -17.25
CA TYR A 104 0.45 -8.97 -16.81
C TYR A 104 1.03 -9.90 -17.87
N ASP A 105 0.62 -9.70 -19.12
CA ASP A 105 1.07 -10.53 -20.23
C ASP A 105 2.49 -10.17 -20.72
N GLN A 106 2.72 -8.91 -21.05
CA GLN A 106 3.96 -8.49 -21.71
C GLN A 106 5.14 -8.41 -20.75
N ARG A 107 4.92 -7.89 -19.53
CA ARG A 107 6.03 -7.66 -18.62
C ARG A 107 6.66 -8.95 -18.09
N LEU A 108 5.84 -9.95 -17.76
CA LEU A 108 6.38 -11.26 -17.37
C LEU A 108 7.19 -11.93 -18.47
N ARG A 109 6.78 -11.83 -19.74
CA ARG A 109 7.56 -12.35 -20.88
C ARG A 109 8.94 -11.70 -20.98
N VAL A 110 9.01 -10.38 -20.83
CA VAL A 110 10.28 -9.64 -20.85
C VAL A 110 11.15 -10.01 -19.64
N LEU A 111 10.57 -10.17 -18.46
CA LEU A 111 11.30 -10.60 -17.27
C LEU A 111 11.81 -12.04 -17.38
N HIS A 112 11.06 -12.96 -18.00
CA HIS A 112 11.55 -14.30 -18.32
C HIS A 112 12.74 -14.27 -19.29
N LEU A 113 12.73 -13.38 -20.27
CA LEU A 113 13.88 -13.21 -21.18
C LEU A 113 15.11 -12.70 -20.42
N ALA A 114 14.93 -11.76 -19.50
CA ALA A 114 16.01 -11.27 -18.63
C ALA A 114 16.57 -12.40 -17.74
N TRP A 115 15.70 -13.19 -17.11
CA TRP A 115 16.08 -14.32 -16.29
C TRP A 115 16.89 -15.38 -17.08
N SER A 116 16.50 -15.69 -18.30
CA SER A 116 17.22 -16.66 -19.13
C SER A 116 18.70 -16.30 -19.34
N ARG A 117 19.00 -15.00 -19.36
CA ARG A 117 20.39 -14.48 -19.48
C ARG A 117 21.06 -14.33 -18.12
N PHE A 118 20.30 -13.96 -17.09
CA PHE A 118 20.80 -13.90 -15.71
C PHE A 118 21.29 -15.25 -15.24
N HIS A 119 20.51 -16.32 -15.45
CA HIS A 119 20.89 -17.68 -15.07
C HIS A 119 22.23 -18.13 -15.67
N LYS A 120 22.62 -17.59 -16.82
CA LYS A 120 23.93 -17.81 -17.46
C LYS A 120 25.04 -16.92 -16.92
N ALA A 121 24.72 -15.76 -16.37
CA ALA A 121 25.70 -14.73 -16.01
C ALA A 121 26.19 -14.81 -14.55
N GLN A 122 25.52 -15.51 -13.64
CA GLN A 122 25.84 -15.66 -12.21
C GLN A 122 26.13 -14.30 -11.52
N ALA A 123 25.11 -13.45 -11.38
CA ALA A 123 25.24 -12.14 -10.74
C ALA A 123 25.67 -12.27 -9.26
N GLY A 124 26.61 -11.40 -8.84
CA GLY A 124 27.07 -11.35 -7.46
C GLY A 124 25.96 -10.98 -6.47
N GLY A 125 26.01 -11.54 -5.26
CA GLY A 125 25.04 -11.28 -4.18
C GLY A 125 23.74 -12.11 -4.23
N TYR A 126 23.48 -12.85 -5.33
CA TYR A 126 22.24 -13.63 -5.48
C TYR A 126 22.13 -14.76 -4.44
N ALA A 127 23.19 -15.56 -4.28
CA ALA A 127 23.18 -16.67 -3.32
C ALA A 127 23.03 -16.16 -1.88
N GLU A 128 23.69 -15.04 -1.56
CA GLU A 128 23.58 -14.40 -0.26
C GLU A 128 22.16 -13.90 0.00
N TYR A 129 21.52 -13.27 -0.99
CA TYR A 129 20.13 -12.86 -0.92
C TYR A 129 19.19 -14.04 -0.63
N LEU A 130 19.33 -15.15 -1.35
CA LEU A 130 18.51 -16.34 -1.15
C LEU A 130 18.62 -16.87 0.29
N GLU A 131 19.83 -16.92 0.85
CA GLU A 131 20.02 -17.39 2.22
C GLU A 131 19.45 -16.40 3.25
N GLN A 132 19.64 -15.09 3.06
CA GLN A 132 19.11 -14.06 3.96
C GLN A 132 17.57 -14.03 3.97
N GLN A 133 16.93 -14.24 2.82
CA GLN A 133 15.47 -14.16 2.68
C GLN A 133 14.74 -15.53 2.80
N LYS A 134 15.48 -16.60 3.03
CA LYS A 134 14.99 -17.98 3.05
C LYS A 134 13.74 -18.21 3.90
N SER A 135 13.61 -17.48 5.00
CA SER A 135 12.54 -17.66 6.00
C SER A 135 11.11 -17.43 5.45
N TRP A 136 10.99 -16.71 4.34
CA TRP A 136 9.72 -16.47 3.65
C TRP A 136 9.79 -16.79 2.14
N LEU A 137 10.97 -16.61 1.54
CA LEU A 137 11.16 -16.72 0.10
C LEU A 137 10.90 -18.13 -0.41
N ASP A 138 11.39 -19.16 0.28
CA ASP A 138 11.25 -20.57 -0.12
C ASP A 138 9.78 -21.00 -0.29
N GLU A 139 8.89 -20.50 0.57
CA GLU A 139 7.46 -20.80 0.50
C GLU A 139 6.76 -19.94 -0.56
N TYR A 140 7.12 -18.66 -0.66
CA TYR A 140 6.55 -17.76 -1.65
C TYR A 140 6.86 -18.19 -3.09
N VAL A 141 8.12 -18.51 -3.40
CA VAL A 141 8.49 -18.91 -4.78
C VAL A 141 7.87 -20.23 -5.19
N LEU A 142 7.74 -21.18 -4.24
CA LEU A 142 7.00 -22.41 -4.50
C LEU A 142 5.50 -22.15 -4.70
N PHE A 143 4.89 -21.30 -3.85
CA PHE A 143 3.49 -20.89 -4.02
C PHE A 143 3.24 -20.29 -5.41
N MET A 144 4.07 -19.37 -5.86
CA MET A 144 3.94 -18.75 -7.17
C MET A 144 4.17 -19.73 -8.32
N ALA A 145 5.15 -20.61 -8.19
CA ALA A 145 5.41 -21.65 -9.19
C ALA A 145 4.23 -22.65 -9.32
N VAL A 146 3.66 -23.08 -8.21
CA VAL A 146 2.46 -23.95 -8.21
C VAL A 146 1.25 -23.20 -8.76
N LYS A 147 1.12 -21.91 -8.42
CA LYS A 147 0.05 -21.05 -8.93
C LYS A 147 0.11 -20.94 -10.45
N ALA A 148 1.28 -20.63 -11.01
CA ALA A 148 1.52 -20.58 -12.45
C ALA A 148 1.22 -21.94 -13.12
N TYR A 149 1.64 -23.06 -12.52
CA TYR A 149 1.37 -24.40 -13.02
C TYR A 149 -0.14 -24.71 -13.11
N TYR A 150 -0.95 -24.18 -12.22
CA TYR A 150 -2.42 -24.29 -12.22
C TYR A 150 -3.14 -23.08 -12.82
N ASN A 151 -2.51 -22.40 -13.82
CA ASN A 151 -3.09 -21.27 -14.56
C ASN A 151 -3.61 -20.16 -13.64
N ASP A 152 -2.83 -19.77 -12.67
CA ASP A 152 -3.12 -18.74 -11.68
C ASP A 152 -4.37 -18.99 -10.81
N GLY A 153 -4.90 -20.21 -10.85
CA GLY A 153 -6.02 -20.62 -10.02
C GLY A 153 -5.71 -20.50 -8.51
N PRO A 154 -6.72 -20.18 -7.67
CA PRO A 154 -6.50 -20.04 -6.25
C PRO A 154 -6.07 -21.35 -5.60
N TRP A 155 -5.15 -21.28 -4.63
CA TRP A 155 -4.59 -22.46 -3.96
C TRP A 155 -5.66 -23.35 -3.31
N THR A 156 -6.81 -22.79 -2.96
CA THR A 156 -7.95 -23.55 -2.41
C THR A 156 -8.55 -24.57 -3.38
N GLN A 157 -8.22 -24.47 -4.67
CA GLN A 157 -8.65 -25.39 -5.73
C GLN A 157 -7.53 -26.36 -6.17
N TRP A 158 -6.32 -26.23 -5.65
CA TRP A 158 -5.22 -27.16 -5.96
C TRP A 158 -5.50 -28.58 -5.47
N PRO A 159 -4.77 -29.59 -5.99
CA PRO A 159 -4.82 -30.96 -5.46
C PRO A 159 -4.63 -30.98 -3.95
N LEU A 160 -5.29 -31.94 -3.30
CA LEU A 160 -5.38 -31.97 -1.84
C LEU A 160 -4.02 -32.04 -1.15
N ASP A 161 -3.09 -32.79 -1.70
CA ASP A 161 -1.75 -32.99 -1.14
C ASP A 161 -0.94 -31.70 -1.06
N ILE A 162 -0.83 -30.94 -2.18
CA ILE A 162 -0.12 -29.66 -2.19
C ILE A 162 -0.92 -28.56 -1.50
N ARG A 163 -2.26 -28.57 -1.63
CA ARG A 163 -3.13 -27.65 -0.89
C ARG A 163 -2.96 -27.78 0.61
N MET A 164 -2.79 -29.00 1.11
CA MET A 164 -2.59 -29.31 2.52
C MET A 164 -1.13 -29.24 2.97
N HIS A 165 -0.23 -28.84 2.07
CA HIS A 165 1.20 -28.66 2.38
C HIS A 165 1.88 -29.96 2.82
N GLN A 166 1.51 -31.11 2.18
CA GLN A 166 2.11 -32.41 2.52
C GLN A 166 3.58 -32.45 2.09
N PRO A 167 4.49 -32.96 2.95
CA PRO A 167 5.94 -32.91 2.68
C PRO A 167 6.34 -33.56 1.35
N GLU A 168 5.73 -34.69 0.99
CA GLU A 168 6.01 -35.40 -0.25
C GLU A 168 5.56 -34.61 -1.48
N ALA A 169 4.41 -33.93 -1.39
CA ALA A 169 3.94 -33.05 -2.45
C ALA A 169 4.86 -31.81 -2.57
N MET A 170 5.25 -31.21 -1.44
CA MET A 170 6.18 -30.08 -1.43
C MET A 170 7.51 -30.42 -2.11
N ALA A 171 8.09 -31.59 -1.79
CA ALA A 171 9.34 -32.06 -2.41
C ALA A 171 9.17 -32.30 -3.91
N ARG A 172 8.08 -32.94 -4.32
CA ARG A 172 7.77 -33.24 -5.72
C ARG A 172 7.61 -31.96 -6.55
N TYR A 173 6.83 -31.00 -6.08
CA TYR A 173 6.61 -29.74 -6.81
C TYR A 173 7.88 -28.88 -6.85
N ARG A 174 8.71 -28.86 -5.81
CA ARG A 174 10.03 -28.19 -5.84
C ARG A 174 10.93 -28.74 -6.93
N GLU A 175 10.95 -30.07 -7.10
CA GLU A 175 11.74 -30.69 -8.17
C GLU A 175 11.12 -30.45 -9.56
N GLN A 176 9.81 -30.62 -9.69
CA GLN A 176 9.09 -30.48 -10.98
C GLN A 176 9.10 -29.05 -11.51
N LEU A 177 9.03 -28.04 -10.61
CA LEU A 177 8.88 -26.62 -10.97
C LEU A 177 10.16 -25.82 -10.69
N ARG A 178 11.31 -26.47 -10.70
CA ARG A 178 12.60 -25.84 -10.35
C ARG A 178 12.87 -24.55 -11.15
N ASP A 179 12.62 -24.58 -12.45
CA ASP A 179 12.90 -23.43 -13.33
C ASP A 179 11.98 -22.24 -13.00
N GLU A 180 10.70 -22.49 -12.72
CA GLU A 180 9.77 -21.43 -12.31
C GLU A 180 10.11 -20.87 -10.92
N ILE A 181 10.52 -21.73 -9.98
CA ILE A 181 11.02 -21.32 -8.65
C ILE A 181 12.25 -20.42 -8.79
N ASP A 182 13.19 -20.77 -9.64
CA ASP A 182 14.38 -19.96 -9.95
C ASP A 182 13.99 -18.62 -10.56
N PHE A 183 13.01 -18.59 -11.47
CA PHE A 183 12.50 -17.37 -12.06
C PHE A 183 11.85 -16.45 -11.00
N GLN A 184 10.99 -17.00 -10.14
CA GLN A 184 10.38 -16.22 -9.07
C GLN A 184 11.43 -15.69 -8.08
N SER A 185 12.46 -16.47 -7.78
CA SER A 185 13.59 -16.04 -6.96
C SER A 185 14.38 -14.88 -7.60
N PHE A 186 14.62 -14.96 -8.90
CA PHE A 186 15.23 -13.89 -9.67
C PHE A 186 14.42 -12.59 -9.62
N LEU A 187 13.09 -12.67 -9.76
CA LEU A 187 12.24 -11.49 -9.67
C LEU A 187 12.38 -10.80 -8.31
N GLN A 188 12.35 -11.58 -7.23
CA GLN A 188 12.49 -11.02 -5.89
C GLN A 188 13.88 -10.43 -5.63
N PHE A 189 14.94 -11.04 -6.16
CA PHE A 189 16.28 -10.47 -6.11
C PHE A 189 16.38 -9.13 -6.85
N CYS A 190 15.84 -9.05 -8.07
CA CYS A 190 15.82 -7.80 -8.84
C CYS A 190 15.05 -6.70 -8.10
N PHE A 191 13.86 -7.04 -7.59
CA PHE A 191 13.06 -6.10 -6.82
C PHE A 191 13.84 -5.59 -5.60
N HIS A 192 14.35 -6.49 -4.78
CA HIS A 192 15.08 -6.15 -3.56
C HIS A 192 16.29 -5.24 -3.86
N THR A 193 17.10 -5.61 -4.84
CA THR A 193 18.30 -4.84 -5.20
C THR A 193 17.95 -3.42 -5.65
N GLN A 194 16.93 -3.29 -6.49
CA GLN A 194 16.50 -1.97 -6.99
C GLN A 194 15.82 -1.14 -5.90
N TRP A 195 15.01 -1.78 -5.04
CA TRP A 195 14.36 -1.12 -3.92
C TRP A 195 15.37 -0.56 -2.92
N GLN A 196 16.34 -1.36 -2.50
CA GLN A 196 17.39 -0.91 -1.58
C GLN A 196 18.20 0.26 -2.15
N ARG A 197 18.51 0.24 -3.44
CA ARG A 197 19.17 1.35 -4.13
C ARG A 197 18.32 2.63 -4.13
N LEU A 198 17.02 2.52 -4.42
CA LEU A 198 16.11 3.66 -4.43
C LEU A 198 15.94 4.24 -3.03
N ARG A 199 15.78 3.39 -2.01
CA ARG A 199 15.67 3.79 -0.61
C ARG A 199 16.95 4.49 -0.11
N ALA A 200 18.12 3.96 -0.44
CA ALA A 200 19.38 4.60 -0.11
C ALA A 200 19.49 6.00 -0.71
N TYR A 201 19.11 6.15 -1.98
CA TYR A 201 19.08 7.46 -2.63
C TYR A 201 18.09 8.43 -1.99
N ALA A 202 16.91 7.97 -1.57
CA ALA A 202 15.96 8.78 -0.81
C ALA A 202 16.59 9.31 0.47
N HIS A 203 17.26 8.46 1.25
CA HIS A 203 17.94 8.84 2.48
C HIS A 203 19.09 9.83 2.24
N GLU A 204 19.92 9.64 1.23
CA GLU A 204 20.99 10.58 0.83
C GLU A 204 20.43 11.97 0.50
N ASN A 205 19.17 12.04 0.06
CA ASN A 205 18.48 13.30 -0.23
C ASN A 205 17.58 13.80 0.92
N GLY A 206 17.62 13.16 2.09
CA GLY A 206 16.85 13.54 3.27
C GLY A 206 15.38 13.19 3.19
N ILE A 207 14.98 12.27 2.32
CA ILE A 207 13.61 11.79 2.14
C ILE A 207 13.43 10.46 2.87
N GLN A 208 12.43 10.39 3.73
CA GLN A 208 11.99 9.16 4.40
C GLN A 208 10.78 8.56 3.67
N ILE A 209 10.67 7.24 3.66
CA ILE A 209 9.60 6.55 2.96
C ILE A 209 8.57 6.06 3.97
N ILE A 210 7.32 6.48 3.77
CA ILE A 210 6.16 5.93 4.48
C ILE A 210 5.57 4.82 3.62
N GLY A 211 5.66 3.58 4.12
CA GLY A 211 5.01 2.43 3.51
C GLY A 211 3.64 2.15 4.12
N ASP A 212 2.91 1.25 3.51
CA ASP A 212 1.56 0.89 3.91
C ASP A 212 1.40 -0.63 3.97
N ILE A 213 0.75 -1.13 5.01
CA ILE A 213 0.43 -2.55 5.16
C ILE A 213 -1.05 -2.73 5.53
N PRO A 214 -1.82 -3.52 4.77
CA PRO A 214 -3.17 -3.88 5.19
C PRO A 214 -3.12 -4.73 6.45
N ILE A 215 -4.06 -4.53 7.38
CA ILE A 215 -4.11 -5.38 8.59
C ILE A 215 -4.27 -6.86 8.23
N TYR A 216 -5.15 -7.18 7.29
CA TYR A 216 -5.39 -8.56 6.84
C TYR A 216 -4.59 -8.89 5.60
N VAL A 217 -4.44 -10.21 5.35
CA VAL A 217 -3.87 -10.74 4.12
C VAL A 217 -4.93 -11.50 3.33
N PRO A 218 -4.86 -11.56 1.99
CA PRO A 218 -5.82 -12.30 1.19
C PRO A 218 -5.78 -13.81 1.46
N LEU A 219 -6.94 -14.47 1.32
CA LEU A 219 -6.99 -15.94 1.40
C LEU A 219 -6.07 -16.58 0.36
N ASP A 220 -6.08 -16.07 -0.87
CA ASP A 220 -5.22 -16.55 -1.95
C ASP A 220 -3.84 -15.88 -1.88
N SER A 221 -3.08 -16.26 -0.86
CA SER A 221 -1.72 -15.79 -0.59
C SER A 221 -0.82 -16.91 -0.09
N ALA A 222 0.48 -16.74 -0.28
CA ALA A 222 1.51 -17.61 0.29
C ALA A 222 1.43 -17.61 1.83
N ASP A 223 1.08 -16.46 2.43
CA ASP A 223 0.95 -16.31 3.88
C ASP A 223 -0.09 -17.27 4.49
N VAL A 224 -1.27 -17.33 3.90
CA VAL A 224 -2.36 -18.21 4.40
C VAL A 224 -2.11 -19.66 4.04
N TRP A 225 -1.56 -19.93 2.84
CA TRP A 225 -1.25 -21.28 2.41
C TRP A 225 -0.16 -21.95 3.26
N SER A 226 0.92 -21.22 3.57
CA SER A 226 2.06 -21.74 4.33
C SER A 226 1.87 -21.72 5.85
N HIS A 227 1.08 -20.76 6.39
CA HIS A 227 0.83 -20.59 7.82
C HIS A 227 -0.66 -20.61 8.17
N PRO A 228 -1.43 -21.64 7.78
CA PRO A 228 -2.88 -21.70 7.98
C PRO A 228 -3.29 -21.70 9.46
N GLU A 229 -2.39 -22.10 10.37
CA GLU A 229 -2.60 -22.10 11.82
C GLU A 229 -2.79 -20.70 12.41
N ASN A 230 -2.35 -19.66 11.70
CA ASN A 230 -2.50 -18.27 12.13
C ASN A 230 -3.88 -17.69 11.83
N PHE A 231 -4.76 -18.45 11.17
CA PHE A 231 -6.05 -17.95 10.69
C PHE A 231 -7.20 -18.86 11.14
N GLN A 232 -8.38 -18.26 11.30
CA GLN A 232 -9.60 -19.00 11.67
C GLN A 232 -10.13 -19.82 10.50
N LEU A 233 -9.45 -20.92 10.19
CA LEU A 233 -9.80 -21.84 9.11
C LEU A 233 -10.45 -23.12 9.63
N THR A 234 -11.19 -23.79 8.73
CA THR A 234 -11.66 -25.16 8.94
C THR A 234 -10.51 -26.17 8.73
N ARG A 235 -10.73 -27.43 9.07
CA ARG A 235 -9.78 -28.52 8.78
C ARG A 235 -9.45 -28.67 7.28
N THR A 236 -10.33 -28.20 6.39
CA THR A 236 -10.11 -28.20 4.93
C THR A 236 -9.54 -26.87 4.43
N ARG A 237 -9.03 -26.04 5.34
CA ARG A 237 -8.40 -24.73 5.07
C ARG A 237 -9.33 -23.71 4.39
N ARG A 238 -10.63 -23.75 4.71
CA ARG A 238 -11.59 -22.71 4.30
C ARG A 238 -11.84 -21.76 5.45
N PRO A 239 -11.98 -20.45 5.21
CA PRO A 239 -12.32 -19.50 6.27
C PRO A 239 -13.62 -19.88 6.99
N ARG A 240 -13.64 -19.75 8.31
CA ARG A 240 -14.87 -19.83 9.11
C ARG A 240 -15.58 -18.49 9.09
N VAL A 241 -14.81 -17.45 9.25
CA VAL A 241 -15.22 -16.04 9.21
C VAL A 241 -14.22 -15.25 8.36
N VAL A 242 -14.68 -14.14 7.81
CA VAL A 242 -13.87 -13.22 7.01
C VAL A 242 -14.05 -11.80 7.50
N ALA A 243 -13.09 -10.95 7.18
CA ALA A 243 -13.07 -9.55 7.54
C ALA A 243 -13.94 -8.70 6.61
N GLY A 244 -14.38 -7.57 7.13
CA GLY A 244 -15.10 -6.53 6.41
C GLY A 244 -15.49 -5.38 7.33
N CYS A 245 -16.39 -4.52 6.85
CA CYS A 245 -17.02 -3.47 7.64
C CYS A 245 -18.55 -3.64 7.63
N PRO A 246 -19.24 -3.32 8.74
CA PRO A 246 -20.68 -3.36 8.78
C PRO A 246 -21.31 -2.34 7.81
N PRO A 247 -22.60 -2.45 7.50
CA PRO A 247 -23.34 -1.40 6.82
C PRO A 247 -23.21 -0.04 7.52
N ASP A 248 -23.05 1.00 6.74
CA ASP A 248 -22.98 2.39 7.17
C ASP A 248 -23.84 3.30 6.30
N GLY A 249 -23.77 4.62 6.48
CA GLY A 249 -24.49 5.60 5.67
C GLY A 249 -24.11 5.61 4.18
N PHE A 250 -22.92 5.10 3.84
CA PHE A 250 -22.39 5.08 2.48
C PHE A 250 -22.67 3.75 1.75
N ASN A 251 -22.69 2.62 2.48
CA ASN A 251 -22.91 1.31 1.90
C ASN A 251 -23.87 0.45 2.75
N ALA A 252 -25.12 0.34 2.31
CA ALA A 252 -26.18 -0.45 2.97
C ALA A 252 -25.88 -1.98 3.04
N ASN A 253 -24.88 -2.47 2.31
CA ASN A 253 -24.42 -3.86 2.36
C ASN A 253 -23.18 -4.04 3.24
N GLY A 254 -22.58 -2.95 3.69
CA GLY A 254 -21.24 -2.93 4.25
C GLY A 254 -20.17 -3.30 3.21
N GLN A 255 -18.94 -3.48 3.66
CA GLN A 255 -17.84 -3.91 2.81
C GLN A 255 -17.44 -5.35 3.16
N TYR A 256 -17.56 -6.25 2.19
CA TYR A 256 -17.12 -7.63 2.31
C TYR A 256 -15.72 -7.79 1.69
N TRP A 257 -14.68 -7.84 2.52
CA TRP A 257 -13.30 -7.93 2.02
C TRP A 257 -12.86 -9.36 1.71
N GLY A 258 -13.43 -10.35 2.41
CA GLY A 258 -13.15 -11.76 2.16
C GLY A 258 -11.83 -12.28 2.72
N ASN A 259 -11.02 -11.44 3.37
CA ASN A 259 -9.77 -11.84 4.01
C ASN A 259 -10.06 -12.73 5.22
N PRO A 260 -9.34 -13.84 5.43
CA PRO A 260 -9.50 -14.66 6.63
C PRO A 260 -9.06 -13.87 7.87
N ILE A 261 -9.78 -14.06 8.96
CA ILE A 261 -9.46 -13.45 10.25
C ILE A 261 -8.36 -14.25 10.94
N TYR A 262 -7.45 -13.55 11.61
CA TYR A 262 -6.39 -14.15 12.42
C TYR A 262 -6.95 -14.94 13.61
N ASP A 263 -6.28 -16.00 13.99
CA ASP A 263 -6.45 -16.68 15.28
C ASP A 263 -5.58 -15.95 16.32
N TRP A 264 -6.11 -14.83 16.84
CA TRP A 264 -5.38 -13.98 17.77
C TRP A 264 -4.98 -14.66 19.07
N GLU A 265 -5.80 -15.61 19.57
CA GLU A 265 -5.48 -16.38 20.77
C GLU A 265 -4.27 -17.29 20.56
N ARG A 266 -4.23 -17.96 19.41
CA ARG A 266 -3.09 -18.78 18.99
C ARG A 266 -1.82 -17.94 18.81
N MET A 267 -1.95 -16.79 18.12
CA MET A 267 -0.81 -15.89 17.88
C MET A 267 -0.26 -15.28 19.18
N GLU A 268 -1.11 -14.99 20.15
CA GLU A 268 -0.67 -14.50 21.46
C GLU A 268 0.21 -15.53 22.18
N GLN A 269 -0.09 -16.83 22.07
CA GLN A 269 0.68 -17.91 22.71
C GLN A 269 2.13 -17.97 22.24
N ASP A 270 2.44 -17.54 21.01
CA ASP A 270 3.79 -17.51 20.48
C ASP A 270 4.39 -16.07 20.40
N GLY A 271 3.77 -15.12 21.12
CA GLY A 271 4.22 -13.73 21.15
C GLY A 271 3.99 -12.99 19.84
N PHE A 272 2.96 -13.36 19.08
CA PHE A 272 2.65 -12.78 17.76
C PHE A 272 3.80 -12.91 16.76
N SER A 273 4.51 -14.03 16.78
CA SER A 273 5.78 -14.24 16.07
C SER A 273 5.68 -13.93 14.56
N TRP A 274 4.58 -14.34 13.91
CA TRP A 274 4.35 -14.05 12.49
C TRP A 274 4.16 -12.55 12.22
N TRP A 275 3.39 -11.86 13.09
CA TRP A 275 3.22 -10.39 13.00
C TRP A 275 4.54 -9.66 13.21
N MET A 276 5.34 -10.10 14.17
CA MET A 276 6.66 -9.48 14.42
C MET A 276 7.60 -9.65 13.23
N ARG A 277 7.62 -10.82 12.58
CA ARG A 277 8.37 -11.00 11.33
C ARG A 277 7.89 -10.08 10.22
N ARG A 278 6.56 -9.98 10.03
CA ARG A 278 5.94 -9.08 9.04
C ARG A 278 6.34 -7.62 9.25
N LEU A 279 6.25 -7.13 10.49
CA LEU A 279 6.55 -5.73 10.80
C LEU A 279 8.05 -5.43 10.71
N ARG A 280 8.93 -6.36 11.09
CA ARG A 280 10.37 -6.21 10.87
C ARG A 280 10.69 -6.13 9.37
N ALA A 281 10.13 -7.02 8.56
CA ALA A 281 10.30 -6.97 7.11
C ALA A 281 9.77 -5.65 6.50
N ALA A 282 8.66 -5.12 7.03
CA ALA A 282 8.17 -3.80 6.64
C ALA A 282 9.14 -2.69 7.06
N GLY A 283 9.69 -2.71 8.27
CA GLY A 283 10.69 -1.75 8.77
C GLY A 283 12.03 -1.80 8.03
N GLU A 284 12.41 -2.96 7.46
CA GLU A 284 13.56 -3.08 6.56
C GLU A 284 13.33 -2.35 5.22
N ASN A 285 12.08 -2.22 4.81
CA ASN A 285 11.70 -1.57 3.56
C ASN A 285 11.29 -0.10 3.72
N PHE A 286 10.74 0.28 4.88
CA PHE A 286 10.16 1.61 5.11
C PHE A 286 10.71 2.22 6.39
N ASP A 287 10.71 3.54 6.46
CA ASP A 287 11.12 4.29 7.65
C ASP A 287 9.94 4.49 8.61
N VAL A 288 8.75 4.60 8.03
CA VAL A 288 7.47 4.68 8.75
C VAL A 288 6.49 3.69 8.12
N VAL A 289 5.75 2.96 8.92
CA VAL A 289 4.75 1.98 8.45
C VAL A 289 3.36 2.41 8.86
N ARG A 290 2.50 2.71 7.87
CA ARG A 290 1.07 2.90 8.10
C ARG A 290 0.41 1.52 8.22
N ILE A 291 -0.28 1.29 9.33
CA ILE A 291 -1.11 0.10 9.53
C ILE A 291 -2.53 0.47 9.12
N ASP A 292 -2.95 -0.06 7.97
CA ASP A 292 -4.28 0.13 7.44
C ASP A 292 -5.32 -0.60 8.29
N HIS A 293 -6.50 0.02 8.48
CA HIS A 293 -7.58 -0.47 9.32
C HIS A 293 -7.16 -0.80 10.76
N PHE A 294 -6.39 0.09 11.40
CA PHE A 294 -5.83 -0.10 12.74
C PHE A 294 -6.90 -0.40 13.81
N ARG A 295 -8.14 0.09 13.62
CA ARG A 295 -9.23 -0.24 14.53
C ARG A 295 -9.47 -1.75 14.68
N GLY A 296 -9.13 -2.56 13.67
CA GLY A 296 -9.24 -4.01 13.72
C GLY A 296 -8.37 -4.68 14.78
N ILE A 297 -7.38 -3.95 15.34
CA ILE A 297 -6.58 -4.39 16.49
C ILE A 297 -7.39 -4.29 17.78
N GLU A 298 -8.31 -3.33 17.89
CA GLU A 298 -9.23 -3.19 19.03
C GLU A 298 -10.40 -4.15 18.90
N SER A 299 -11.17 -4.01 17.82
CA SER A 299 -12.28 -4.89 17.48
C SER A 299 -12.49 -4.94 15.96
N TYR A 300 -12.87 -6.09 15.46
CA TYR A 300 -13.06 -6.34 14.05
C TYR A 300 -14.44 -6.90 13.74
N TRP A 301 -14.96 -6.56 12.56
CA TRP A 301 -16.23 -7.08 12.06
C TRP A 301 -16.02 -8.45 11.43
N ALA A 302 -16.48 -9.50 12.11
CA ALA A 302 -16.37 -10.89 11.66
C ALA A 302 -17.64 -11.30 10.92
N ILE A 303 -17.50 -11.67 9.65
CA ILE A 303 -18.61 -12.09 8.79
C ILE A 303 -18.50 -13.59 8.58
N PRO A 304 -19.57 -14.40 8.86
CA PRO A 304 -19.59 -15.81 8.50
C PRO A 304 -19.23 -16.00 7.01
N ALA A 305 -18.24 -16.84 6.70
CA ALA A 305 -17.70 -16.98 5.34
C ALA A 305 -18.72 -17.50 4.29
N VAL A 306 -19.87 -18.02 4.74
CA VAL A 306 -21.00 -18.41 3.86
C VAL A 306 -21.82 -17.24 3.36
N ASN A 307 -21.67 -16.06 3.99
CA ASN A 307 -22.37 -14.84 3.58
C ASN A 307 -21.71 -14.22 2.34
N ARG A 308 -22.48 -13.46 1.57
CA ARG A 308 -22.00 -12.73 0.39
C ARG A 308 -21.98 -11.22 0.58
N THR A 309 -22.40 -10.74 1.75
CA THR A 309 -22.43 -9.31 2.12
C THR A 309 -22.03 -9.17 3.58
N ALA A 310 -21.63 -7.98 3.98
CA ALA A 310 -21.24 -7.68 5.34
C ALA A 310 -22.41 -7.36 6.29
N ARG A 311 -23.66 -7.47 5.83
CA ARG A 311 -24.86 -7.13 6.63
C ARG A 311 -25.02 -7.95 7.92
N LYS A 312 -24.57 -9.19 7.90
CA LYS A 312 -24.66 -10.12 9.03
C LYS A 312 -23.25 -10.49 9.46
N GLY A 313 -22.81 -9.90 10.51
CA GLY A 313 -21.54 -10.16 11.19
C GLY A 313 -21.67 -9.81 12.66
N GLU A 314 -20.57 -9.85 13.38
CA GLU A 314 -20.48 -9.47 14.77
C GLU A 314 -19.15 -8.77 15.05
N TRP A 315 -19.16 -7.83 16.00
CA TRP A 315 -17.94 -7.23 16.52
C TRP A 315 -17.27 -8.18 17.50
N ILE A 316 -16.02 -8.53 17.19
CA ILE A 316 -15.19 -9.39 18.04
C ILE A 316 -13.98 -8.59 18.50
N GLN A 317 -13.65 -8.74 19.79
CA GLN A 317 -12.50 -8.09 20.42
C GLN A 317 -11.19 -8.60 19.77
N GLY A 318 -10.33 -7.66 19.40
CA GLY A 318 -9.00 -7.93 18.88
C GLY A 318 -7.94 -8.07 19.98
N PRO A 319 -6.67 -8.21 19.63
CA PRO A 319 -5.55 -8.38 20.57
C PRO A 319 -5.24 -7.11 21.38
N GLY A 320 -5.70 -5.94 20.92
CA GLY A 320 -5.56 -4.67 21.62
C GLY A 320 -4.12 -4.33 21.99
N MET A 321 -3.93 -3.80 23.20
CA MET A 321 -2.62 -3.40 23.71
C MET A 321 -1.61 -4.55 23.87
N LYS A 322 -2.03 -5.82 23.80
CA LYS A 322 -1.09 -6.95 23.82
C LYS A 322 -0.23 -6.97 22.58
N LEU A 323 -0.85 -6.82 21.40
CA LEU A 323 -0.13 -6.70 20.12
C LEU A 323 0.72 -5.43 20.08
N ILE A 324 0.21 -4.29 20.54
CA ILE A 324 0.94 -3.01 20.55
C ILE A 324 2.22 -3.11 21.41
N ARG A 325 2.17 -3.76 22.57
CA ARG A 325 3.36 -3.99 23.40
C ARG A 325 4.39 -4.85 22.66
N ALA A 326 3.95 -5.94 22.04
CA ALA A 326 4.84 -6.79 21.22
C ALA A 326 5.48 -6.01 20.07
N ILE A 327 4.75 -5.13 19.39
CA ILE A 327 5.27 -4.25 18.34
C ILE A 327 6.38 -3.35 18.88
N ARG A 328 6.13 -2.63 19.99
CA ARG A 328 7.10 -1.72 20.60
C ARG A 328 8.38 -2.43 21.06
N GLU A 329 8.25 -3.65 21.59
CA GLU A 329 9.38 -4.45 22.05
C GLU A 329 10.22 -5.02 20.90
N ASN A 330 9.59 -5.35 19.79
CA ASN A 330 10.24 -6.06 18.68
C ASN A 330 10.60 -5.20 17.49
N CYS A 331 10.03 -3.98 17.36
CA CYS A 331 10.26 -3.04 16.27
C CYS A 331 10.54 -1.63 16.82
N PRO A 332 11.55 -1.45 17.73
CA PRO A 332 11.78 -0.17 18.40
C PRO A 332 12.27 0.94 17.46
N ASP A 333 12.87 0.57 16.34
CA ASP A 333 13.48 1.50 15.37
C ASP A 333 12.55 1.86 14.21
N THR A 334 11.30 1.35 14.21
CA THR A 334 10.30 1.62 13.16
C THR A 334 9.21 2.51 13.73
N ASP A 335 8.96 3.63 13.07
CA ASP A 335 7.79 4.48 13.36
C ASP A 335 6.52 3.90 12.73
N PHE A 336 5.38 4.04 13.41
CA PHE A 336 4.08 3.54 12.93
C PHE A 336 3.05 4.66 12.88
N ILE A 337 2.13 4.57 11.90
CA ILE A 337 0.93 5.40 11.78
C ILE A 337 -0.29 4.48 11.93
N ALA A 338 -1.24 4.88 12.77
CA ALA A 338 -2.50 4.18 12.94
C ALA A 338 -3.54 4.76 11.97
N GLU A 339 -4.01 3.98 11.00
CA GLU A 339 -5.19 4.39 10.24
C GLU A 339 -6.43 4.17 11.11
N ASP A 340 -6.95 5.26 11.66
CA ASP A 340 -8.09 5.33 12.56
C ASP A 340 -9.26 6.09 11.93
N LEU A 341 -9.50 5.91 10.64
CA LEU A 341 -10.61 6.53 9.91
C LEU A 341 -11.93 5.74 10.11
N GLY A 342 -13.05 6.38 9.81
CA GLY A 342 -14.39 5.80 9.89
C GLY A 342 -15.01 5.90 11.29
N PHE A 343 -15.85 4.92 11.65
CA PHE A 343 -16.59 4.93 12.93
C PHE A 343 -15.66 4.58 14.09
N LEU A 344 -15.35 5.57 14.93
CA LEU A 344 -14.47 5.44 16.07
C LEU A 344 -15.27 5.32 17.37
N THR A 345 -15.12 4.20 18.06
CA THR A 345 -15.63 4.06 19.44
C THR A 345 -14.63 4.65 20.44
N PRO A 346 -15.05 4.96 21.69
CA PRO A 346 -14.14 5.41 22.74
C PRO A 346 -12.98 4.44 23.00
N GLU A 347 -13.20 3.13 22.83
CA GLU A 347 -12.21 2.08 23.02
C GLU A 347 -11.13 2.14 21.92
N VAL A 348 -11.51 2.36 20.66
CA VAL A 348 -10.58 2.56 19.54
C VAL A 348 -9.75 3.82 19.77
N GLN A 349 -10.38 4.94 20.13
CA GLN A 349 -9.67 6.19 20.44
C GLN A 349 -8.67 6.01 21.59
N LYS A 350 -9.07 5.26 22.62
CA LYS A 350 -8.19 4.91 23.74
C LYS A 350 -7.01 4.06 23.27
N LEU A 351 -7.23 3.05 22.43
CA LEU A 351 -6.16 2.21 21.88
C LEU A 351 -5.17 3.04 21.08
N VAL A 352 -5.62 3.91 20.17
CA VAL A 352 -4.76 4.80 19.37
C VAL A 352 -3.93 5.69 20.31
N LYS A 353 -4.55 6.33 21.31
CA LYS A 353 -3.86 7.16 22.29
C LYS A 353 -2.81 6.37 23.09
N GLU A 354 -3.17 5.20 23.61
CA GLU A 354 -2.27 4.35 24.40
C GLU A 354 -1.17 3.71 23.56
N SER A 355 -1.43 3.47 22.27
CA SER A 355 -0.40 3.02 21.33
C SER A 355 0.72 4.04 21.13
N GLY A 356 0.43 5.34 21.29
CA GLY A 356 1.34 6.43 20.99
C GLY A 356 1.59 6.63 19.49
N PHE A 357 0.98 5.81 18.63
CA PHE A 357 1.04 5.99 17.18
C PHE A 357 0.16 7.17 16.77
N PRO A 358 0.64 8.08 15.90
CA PRO A 358 -0.21 9.12 15.37
C PRO A 358 -1.38 8.54 14.59
N GLY A 359 -2.59 9.04 14.87
CA GLY A 359 -3.77 8.78 14.07
C GLY A 359 -3.85 9.70 12.86
N MET A 360 -4.83 9.48 12.01
CA MET A 360 -5.02 10.22 10.76
C MET A 360 -6.14 11.25 10.87
N LYS A 361 -5.99 12.37 10.18
CA LYS A 361 -6.98 13.42 10.01
C LYS A 361 -7.12 13.75 8.53
N VAL A 362 -8.32 13.64 7.99
CA VAL A 362 -8.62 13.89 6.58
C VAL A 362 -9.48 15.14 6.45
N LEU A 363 -8.99 16.13 5.72
CA LEU A 363 -9.66 17.42 5.57
C LEU A 363 -11.00 17.33 4.83
N GLU A 364 -11.13 16.39 3.88
CA GLU A 364 -12.41 16.11 3.21
C GLU A 364 -13.54 15.68 4.16
N PHE A 365 -13.22 15.22 5.38
CA PHE A 365 -14.21 14.88 6.41
C PHE A 365 -14.50 16.03 7.38
N ALA A 366 -13.89 17.20 7.18
CA ALA A 366 -13.95 18.29 8.15
C ALA A 366 -15.20 19.17 8.04
N PHE A 367 -15.69 19.40 6.82
CA PHE A 367 -16.53 20.55 6.51
C PHE A 367 -18.02 20.16 6.28
N ASP A 368 -18.57 19.30 7.12
CA ASP A 368 -20.00 19.02 7.20
C ASP A 368 -20.60 19.66 8.46
N PRO A 369 -21.44 20.70 8.36
CA PRO A 369 -21.99 21.38 9.53
C PRO A 369 -23.07 20.57 10.26
N ARG A 370 -23.58 19.52 9.63
CA ARG A 370 -24.64 18.65 10.19
C ARG A 370 -24.13 17.69 11.27
N GLU A 371 -22.80 17.47 11.30
CA GLU A 371 -22.17 16.57 12.26
C GLU A 371 -21.01 17.25 13.00
N PRO A 372 -20.84 16.97 14.33
CA PRO A 372 -19.66 17.41 15.04
C PRO A 372 -18.40 16.79 14.44
N SER A 373 -17.53 17.59 13.83
CA SER A 373 -16.31 17.09 13.21
C SER A 373 -15.08 17.24 14.12
N ASN A 374 -14.38 16.11 14.33
CA ASN A 374 -13.06 16.09 14.93
C ASN A 374 -11.94 16.25 13.88
N TYR A 375 -12.33 16.50 12.63
CA TYR A 375 -11.43 16.69 11.49
C TYR A 375 -11.16 18.15 11.16
N LEU A 376 -11.75 19.11 11.89
CA LEU A 376 -11.42 20.53 11.74
C LEU A 376 -9.98 20.79 12.21
N PRO A 377 -9.16 21.52 11.43
CA PRO A 377 -7.72 21.69 11.67
C PRO A 377 -7.35 22.30 13.04
N ASP A 378 -8.20 23.16 13.59
CA ASP A 378 -7.99 23.79 14.91
C ASP A 378 -8.17 22.81 16.09
N ARG A 379 -8.81 21.64 15.84
CA ARG A 379 -9.06 20.60 16.85
C ARG A 379 -8.03 19.48 16.87
N TYR A 380 -7.03 19.53 16.00
CA TYR A 380 -6.04 18.47 15.89
C TYR A 380 -5.16 18.36 17.13
N PRO A 381 -4.90 17.13 17.64
CA PRO A 381 -3.76 16.89 18.52
C PRO A 381 -2.45 17.09 17.73
N GLU A 382 -1.35 17.31 18.42
CA GLU A 382 -0.04 17.37 17.76
C GLU A 382 0.35 16.01 17.19
N ASN A 383 0.11 14.93 17.94
CA ASN A 383 0.41 13.56 17.51
C ASN A 383 -0.65 13.04 16.52
N CYS A 384 -0.71 13.61 15.34
CA CYS A 384 -1.52 13.12 14.23
C CYS A 384 -0.89 13.47 12.88
N ILE A 385 -1.36 12.78 11.84
CA ILE A 385 -1.02 13.06 10.44
C ILE A 385 -2.26 13.68 9.77
N CYS A 386 -2.10 14.86 9.18
CA CYS A 386 -3.14 15.51 8.41
C CYS A 386 -2.99 15.18 6.92
N TYR A 387 -4.09 14.85 6.28
CA TYR A 387 -4.21 14.59 4.83
C TYR A 387 -5.25 15.54 4.22
N THR A 388 -5.08 15.95 2.97
CA THR A 388 -6.21 16.48 2.18
C THR A 388 -7.25 15.40 1.97
N GLY A 389 -6.89 14.33 1.31
CA GLY A 389 -7.54 13.04 1.15
C GLY A 389 -6.46 11.95 1.05
N THR A 390 -6.85 10.70 1.21
CA THR A 390 -6.01 9.52 0.97
C THR A 390 -6.24 8.99 -0.45
N HIS A 391 -5.57 7.91 -0.82
CA HIS A 391 -5.81 7.20 -2.10
C HIS A 391 -7.24 6.66 -2.26
N ASP A 392 -8.00 6.53 -1.18
CA ASP A 392 -9.39 6.07 -1.17
C ASP A 392 -10.41 7.21 -1.29
N ASN A 393 -9.96 8.43 -1.06
CA ASN A 393 -10.77 9.62 -1.16
C ASN A 393 -10.85 10.13 -2.62
N GLU A 394 -11.64 11.14 -2.83
CA GLU A 394 -11.62 11.91 -4.07
C GLU A 394 -10.30 12.69 -4.20
N THR A 395 -10.02 13.27 -5.34
CA THR A 395 -9.05 14.37 -5.40
C THR A 395 -9.68 15.61 -4.79
N LEU A 396 -8.87 16.49 -4.20
CA LEU A 396 -9.39 17.68 -3.53
C LEU A 396 -10.23 18.57 -4.48
N ILE A 397 -9.86 18.64 -5.76
CA ILE A 397 -10.64 19.36 -6.78
C ILE A 397 -11.99 18.69 -7.00
N GLN A 398 -12.02 17.37 -7.19
CA GLN A 398 -13.26 16.62 -7.34
C GLN A 398 -14.17 16.80 -6.12
N TRP A 399 -13.62 16.74 -4.92
CA TRP A 399 -14.34 16.93 -3.67
C TRP A 399 -14.93 18.34 -3.56
N CYS A 400 -14.14 19.40 -3.85
CA CYS A 400 -14.63 20.77 -3.85
C CYS A 400 -15.80 20.98 -4.84
N GLU A 401 -15.71 20.41 -6.03
CA GLU A 401 -16.76 20.46 -7.06
C GLU A 401 -18.02 19.69 -6.67
N GLY A 402 -17.87 18.67 -5.82
CA GLY A 402 -18.96 17.81 -5.34
C GLY A 402 -19.68 18.30 -4.09
N LEU A 403 -19.21 19.36 -3.44
CA LEU A 403 -19.81 19.90 -2.23
C LEU A 403 -21.24 20.40 -2.46
N ASP A 404 -22.14 20.08 -1.55
CA ASP A 404 -23.42 20.76 -1.49
C ASP A 404 -23.26 22.21 -0.98
N ALA A 405 -24.28 23.05 -1.24
CA ALA A 405 -24.21 24.49 -0.92
C ALA A 405 -24.03 24.77 0.58
N GLU A 406 -24.53 23.90 1.46
CA GLU A 406 -24.43 24.08 2.91
C GLU A 406 -22.98 23.81 3.38
N CYS A 407 -22.38 22.76 2.87
CA CYS A 407 -20.98 22.40 3.14
C CYS A 407 -20.00 23.42 2.53
N ASP A 408 -20.24 23.91 1.30
CA ASP A 408 -19.38 24.96 0.69
C ASP A 408 -19.41 26.25 1.50
N VAL A 409 -20.59 26.73 1.90
CA VAL A 409 -20.74 27.92 2.73
C VAL A 409 -20.03 27.73 4.08
N TYR A 410 -20.24 26.60 4.75
CA TYR A 410 -19.62 26.30 6.01
C TYR A 410 -18.08 26.25 5.92
N ALA A 411 -17.56 25.59 4.88
CA ALA A 411 -16.11 25.50 4.66
C ALA A 411 -15.49 26.91 4.46
N ARG A 412 -16.12 27.75 3.64
CA ARG A 412 -15.66 29.12 3.39
C ARG A 412 -15.73 30.01 4.63
N GLU A 413 -16.83 29.95 5.39
CA GLU A 413 -16.97 30.68 6.65
C GLU A 413 -15.89 30.26 7.66
N TYR A 414 -15.68 28.96 7.83
CA TYR A 414 -14.67 28.41 8.73
C TYR A 414 -13.25 28.86 8.32
N LEU A 415 -12.93 28.84 7.02
CA LEU A 415 -11.63 29.23 6.48
C LEU A 415 -11.46 30.75 6.36
N GLY A 416 -12.53 31.54 6.57
CA GLY A 416 -12.49 32.99 6.49
C GLY A 416 -12.26 33.55 5.08
N ILE A 417 -12.74 32.82 4.06
CA ILE A 417 -12.60 33.15 2.63
C ILE A 417 -13.93 33.53 2.00
N SER A 418 -13.89 34.26 0.89
CA SER A 418 -15.06 34.64 0.09
C SER A 418 -15.37 33.60 -1.00
N ALA A 419 -16.53 33.76 -1.66
CA ALA A 419 -16.91 32.94 -2.80
C ALA A 419 -15.97 33.12 -4.02
N ALA A 420 -15.19 34.19 -4.07
CA ALA A 420 -14.25 34.48 -5.15
C ALA A 420 -12.88 33.77 -4.94
N ASP A 421 -12.61 33.32 -3.72
CA ASP A 421 -11.35 32.68 -3.38
C ASP A 421 -11.35 31.18 -3.73
N ASP A 422 -10.18 30.62 -3.98
CA ASP A 422 -10.01 29.20 -4.29
C ASP A 422 -10.12 28.36 -3.01
N LEU A 423 -11.17 27.57 -2.91
CA LEU A 423 -11.45 26.73 -1.74
C LEU A 423 -10.37 25.65 -1.54
N ALA A 424 -9.90 25.03 -2.60
CA ALA A 424 -8.88 24.00 -2.51
C ALA A 424 -7.55 24.54 -1.98
N ASP A 425 -7.10 25.71 -2.47
CA ASP A 425 -5.89 26.35 -1.97
C ASP A 425 -6.05 26.74 -0.48
N ALA A 426 -7.22 27.23 -0.05
CA ALA A 426 -7.48 27.56 1.35
C ALA A 426 -7.47 26.31 2.27
N ILE A 427 -8.02 25.19 1.81
CA ILE A 427 -7.99 23.90 2.53
C ILE A 427 -6.54 23.40 2.68
N ILE A 428 -5.75 23.48 1.60
CA ILE A 428 -4.33 23.11 1.63
C ILE A 428 -3.59 23.98 2.66
N GLU A 429 -3.81 25.27 2.64
CA GLU A 429 -3.18 26.20 3.58
C GLU A 429 -3.58 25.90 5.03
N ALA A 430 -4.87 25.66 5.29
CA ALA A 430 -5.35 25.28 6.62
C ALA A 430 -4.71 23.96 7.12
N GLY A 431 -4.58 22.96 6.27
CA GLY A 431 -3.88 21.71 6.59
C GLY A 431 -2.40 21.92 6.88
N MET A 432 -1.72 22.70 6.05
CA MET A 432 -0.32 23.09 6.25
C MET A 432 -0.11 23.85 7.58
N GLN A 433 -1.01 24.76 7.94
CA GLN A 433 -0.93 25.54 9.18
C GLN A 433 -1.39 24.76 10.42
N SER A 434 -2.08 23.63 10.27
CA SER A 434 -2.61 22.84 11.37
C SER A 434 -1.51 22.40 12.35
N ARG A 435 -1.91 22.00 13.56
CA ARG A 435 -0.98 21.50 14.61
C ARG A 435 -0.47 20.09 14.34
N ALA A 436 -1.01 19.39 13.35
CA ALA A 436 -0.58 18.04 13.00
C ALA A 436 0.94 17.97 12.81
N GLN A 437 1.54 16.92 13.36
CA GLN A 437 2.99 16.69 13.26
C GLN A 437 3.44 16.53 11.81
N LEU A 438 2.66 15.84 11.00
CA LEU A 438 2.95 15.62 9.59
C LEU A 438 1.73 16.02 8.75
N PHE A 439 1.98 16.65 7.59
CA PHE A 439 0.97 16.93 6.57
C PHE A 439 1.34 16.19 5.30
N ILE A 440 0.46 15.31 4.84
CA ILE A 440 0.62 14.55 3.60
C ILE A 440 -0.47 14.94 2.61
N MET A 441 -0.09 15.18 1.37
CA MET A 441 -1.01 15.52 0.31
C MET A 441 -0.80 14.63 -0.91
N GLN A 442 -1.88 14.23 -1.57
CA GLN A 442 -1.81 13.49 -2.82
C GLN A 442 -1.11 14.33 -3.91
N MET A 443 -0.29 13.69 -4.74
CA MET A 443 0.33 14.38 -5.88
C MET A 443 -0.71 14.96 -6.84
N GLN A 444 -1.84 14.29 -7.00
CA GLN A 444 -2.98 14.73 -7.80
C GLN A 444 -3.52 16.09 -7.36
N ASP A 445 -3.55 16.34 -6.05
CA ASP A 445 -4.05 17.60 -5.50
C ASP A 445 -3.08 18.75 -5.78
N TYR A 446 -1.76 18.51 -5.68
CA TYR A 446 -0.75 19.49 -6.12
C TYR A 446 -0.83 19.81 -7.61
N LEU A 447 -1.17 18.81 -8.43
CA LEU A 447 -1.38 18.94 -9.87
C LEU A 447 -2.77 19.52 -10.21
N ARG A 448 -3.64 19.69 -9.21
CA ARG A 448 -5.02 20.20 -9.36
C ARG A 448 -5.86 19.37 -10.35
N LEU A 449 -5.73 18.06 -10.28
CA LEU A 449 -6.46 17.11 -11.12
C LEU A 449 -7.82 16.78 -10.48
N GLY A 450 -8.79 16.50 -11.34
CA GLY A 450 -10.15 16.14 -10.95
C GLY A 450 -10.37 14.62 -10.87
N LYS A 451 -11.62 14.22 -11.10
CA LYS A 451 -12.11 12.83 -10.99
C LYS A 451 -11.29 11.82 -11.80
N GLU A 452 -10.74 12.23 -12.94
CA GLU A 452 -9.96 11.38 -13.84
C GLU A 452 -8.66 10.86 -13.19
N ALA A 453 -8.21 11.52 -12.13
CA ALA A 453 -6.99 11.17 -11.41
C ALA A 453 -7.25 10.47 -10.05
N ARG A 454 -8.50 10.20 -9.69
CA ARG A 454 -8.81 9.45 -8.48
C ARG A 454 -8.19 8.06 -8.52
N MET A 455 -7.50 7.68 -7.43
CA MET A 455 -6.77 6.41 -7.37
C MET A 455 -7.71 5.22 -7.12
N ASN A 456 -8.61 5.32 -6.15
CA ASN A 456 -9.51 4.23 -5.77
C ASN A 456 -10.87 4.74 -5.31
N GLU A 457 -11.91 3.94 -5.56
CA GLU A 457 -13.22 4.06 -4.95
C GLU A 457 -13.50 2.80 -4.13
N PRO A 458 -13.46 2.90 -2.78
CA PRO A 458 -13.58 1.74 -1.90
C PRO A 458 -14.90 0.99 -2.05
N GLY A 459 -14.84 -0.34 -1.89
CA GLY A 459 -16.03 -1.21 -1.95
C GLY A 459 -16.58 -1.42 -3.36
N ARG A 460 -15.92 -0.95 -4.40
CA ARG A 460 -16.28 -1.11 -5.81
C ARG A 460 -15.11 -1.61 -6.65
N LEU A 461 -15.36 -2.62 -7.49
CA LEU A 461 -14.44 -3.05 -8.53
C LEU A 461 -14.69 -2.22 -9.78
N LEU A 462 -14.05 -1.05 -9.87
CA LEU A 462 -14.15 -0.19 -11.04
C LEU A 462 -12.94 -0.37 -11.96
N PRO A 463 -13.14 -0.31 -13.28
CA PRO A 463 -12.03 -0.36 -14.24
C PRO A 463 -11.03 0.80 -14.11
N SER A 464 -11.40 1.89 -13.42
CA SER A 464 -10.54 3.06 -13.18
C SER A 464 -9.64 2.93 -11.96
N ASN A 465 -9.95 2.02 -11.02
CA ASN A 465 -9.18 1.89 -9.78
C ASN A 465 -7.73 1.47 -10.04
N TRP A 466 -6.81 2.08 -9.30
CA TRP A 466 -5.37 1.78 -9.27
C TRP A 466 -4.60 2.10 -10.55
N ARG A 467 -5.20 2.83 -11.52
CA ARG A 467 -4.65 3.01 -12.86
C ARG A 467 -4.03 4.37 -13.12
N TRP A 468 -4.37 5.40 -12.35
CA TRP A 468 -3.87 6.73 -12.62
C TRP A 468 -2.34 6.80 -12.64
N ARG A 469 -1.80 7.53 -13.62
CA ARG A 469 -0.37 7.84 -13.75
C ARG A 469 -0.17 9.32 -14.04
N MET A 470 0.86 9.87 -13.42
CA MET A 470 1.34 11.23 -13.68
C MET A 470 1.97 11.30 -15.08
N LEU A 471 1.64 12.35 -15.82
CA LEU A 471 2.25 12.58 -17.12
C LEU A 471 3.73 13.02 -16.98
N PRO A 472 4.59 12.68 -17.96
CA PRO A 472 5.96 13.15 -17.98
C PRO A 472 6.05 14.69 -17.89
N GLY A 473 6.96 15.20 -17.06
CA GLY A 473 7.19 16.63 -16.88
C GLY A 473 6.19 17.37 -15.97
N ALA A 474 5.17 16.69 -15.45
CA ALA A 474 4.21 17.32 -14.54
C ALA A 474 4.86 17.72 -13.20
N ALA A 475 5.75 16.90 -12.64
CA ALA A 475 6.58 17.22 -11.47
C ALA A 475 7.78 18.10 -11.88
N ASN A 476 7.52 19.38 -12.19
CA ASN A 476 8.51 20.31 -12.68
C ASN A 476 9.02 21.28 -11.60
N ASP A 477 10.06 22.04 -11.92
CA ASP A 477 10.70 22.98 -10.98
C ASP A 477 9.75 24.10 -10.52
N ALA A 478 8.81 24.56 -11.35
CA ALA A 478 7.84 25.58 -10.98
C ALA A 478 6.87 25.07 -9.91
N LEU A 479 6.40 23.84 -10.06
CA LEU A 479 5.56 23.17 -9.04
C LEU A 479 6.36 22.93 -7.76
N ALA A 480 7.60 22.46 -7.87
CA ALA A 480 8.48 22.27 -6.71
C ALA A 480 8.66 23.57 -5.92
N ALA A 481 8.91 24.69 -6.61
CA ALA A 481 9.06 26.01 -5.98
C ALA A 481 7.75 26.48 -5.28
N LYS A 482 6.58 26.24 -5.90
CA LYS A 482 5.27 26.53 -5.29
C LYS A 482 5.11 25.76 -3.98
N ILE A 483 5.37 24.46 -4.00
CA ILE A 483 5.24 23.57 -2.83
C ILE A 483 6.24 23.96 -1.75
N ALA A 484 7.49 24.22 -2.10
CA ALA A 484 8.52 24.68 -1.15
C ALA A 484 8.11 25.97 -0.45
N GLY A 485 7.51 26.92 -1.18
CA GLY A 485 6.96 28.16 -0.62
C GLY A 485 5.85 27.91 0.40
N LEU A 486 4.92 26.99 0.13
CA LEU A 486 3.88 26.58 1.08
C LEU A 486 4.48 25.94 2.33
N THR A 487 5.40 25.00 2.15
CA THR A 487 6.09 24.26 3.21
C THR A 487 6.86 25.20 4.16
N ALA A 488 7.60 26.15 3.59
CA ALA A 488 8.37 27.13 4.35
C ALA A 488 7.47 28.09 5.17
N ARG A 489 6.37 28.59 4.58
CA ARG A 489 5.41 29.45 5.32
C ARG A 489 4.74 28.72 6.48
N ALA A 490 4.59 27.40 6.40
CA ALA A 490 3.99 26.57 7.43
C ALA A 490 5.01 26.03 8.46
N ASN A 491 6.29 26.38 8.36
CA ASN A 491 7.38 25.83 9.18
C ASN A 491 7.39 24.29 9.21
N ARG A 492 7.30 23.66 8.03
CA ARG A 492 7.30 22.21 7.87
C ARG A 492 8.53 21.65 7.13
N VAL A 493 9.62 22.38 7.21
CA VAL A 493 10.91 22.01 6.59
C VAL A 493 11.76 21.16 7.52
#